data_cbc021be380b9a04c0d2e3d2d2ae1949
#
_entry.id   cbc021be380b9a04c0d2e3d2d2ae1949
#
_cell.length_a   1.000
_cell.length_b   1.000
_cell.length_c   1.000
_cell.angle_alpha   90.00
_cell.angle_beta   90.00
_cell.angle_gamma   90.00
#
_symmetry.space_group_name_H-M   'P 1'
#
loop_
_entity.id
_entity.type
_entity.pdbx_description
1 polymer ?
#
loop_
_entity_poly.entity_id
_entity_poly.type
_entity_poly.pdbx_seq_one_letter_code
_entity_poly.pdbx_strand_id
1 'polypeptide(L)'
;MSSRTVKLGSVSGIPEFRIHHWKPEKRKTKIKAYLKIKAPCSDRVWREIVKCALYAVGVVGITTIISGGSSAFLAVLLPCLAAKGIQLTADNVRVYTKFSRGSWRHC
;
A
#
# COMPACT_ATOMS: atom_id res chain seq x y z
N MET A 1 -1.53 8.44 -21.49
CA MET A 1 -2.04 8.65 -20.12
C MET A 1 -0.92 8.53 -19.13
N SER A 2 -0.78 9.49 -18.26
CA SER A 2 0.20 9.43 -17.18
C SER A 2 -0.41 8.71 -15.99
N SER A 3 0.42 7.94 -15.30
CA SER A 3 0.04 7.35 -14.02
C SER A 3 0.99 7.87 -12.95
N ARG A 4 0.49 8.03 -11.72
CA ARG A 4 1.29 8.46 -10.59
C ARG A 4 1.14 7.44 -9.46
N THR A 5 2.21 7.28 -8.70
CA THR A 5 2.27 6.31 -7.62
C THR A 5 2.70 7.00 -6.33
N VAL A 6 2.05 6.68 -5.22
CA VAL A 6 2.44 7.14 -3.90
C VAL A 6 2.63 5.94 -2.98
N LYS A 7 3.66 5.99 -2.15
CA LYS A 7 3.89 4.98 -1.12
C LYS A 7 2.96 5.24 0.06
N LEU A 8 2.11 4.27 0.38
CA LEU A 8 1.17 4.37 1.50
C LEU A 8 1.84 4.09 2.84
N GLY A 9 2.79 3.18 2.86
CA GLY A 9 3.51 2.81 4.06
C GLY A 9 4.21 1.49 3.90
N SER A 10 4.83 1.03 4.98
CA SER A 10 5.54 -0.26 4.99
C SER A 10 5.43 -0.92 6.35
N VAL A 11 5.47 -2.26 6.34
CA VAL A 11 5.61 -3.07 7.54
C VAL A 11 6.91 -3.84 7.40
N SER A 12 7.76 -3.78 8.42
CA SER A 12 9.05 -4.45 8.42
C SER A 12 9.16 -5.38 9.62
N GLY A 13 10.13 -6.30 9.56
CA GLY A 13 10.40 -7.20 10.65
C GLY A 13 9.43 -8.37 10.76
N ILE A 14 8.68 -8.68 9.67
CA ILE A 14 7.84 -9.87 9.64
C ILE A 14 8.74 -11.09 9.58
N PRO A 15 8.74 -11.95 10.62
CA PRO A 15 9.62 -13.10 10.64
C PRO A 15 9.11 -14.20 9.72
N GLU A 16 9.98 -14.74 8.91
CA GLU A 16 9.76 -15.97 8.17
C GLU A 16 10.76 -17.02 8.67
N PHE A 17 10.30 -18.25 8.85
CA PHE A 17 11.12 -19.33 9.35
C PHE A 17 11.10 -20.51 8.38
N ARG A 18 12.21 -21.22 8.29
CA ARG A 18 12.30 -22.48 7.56
C ARG A 18 13.33 -23.39 8.20
N ILE A 19 13.26 -24.68 7.88
CA ILE A 19 14.29 -25.65 8.23
C ILE A 19 15.02 -26.02 6.95
N HIS A 20 16.36 -25.83 6.95
CA HIS A 20 17.21 -26.13 5.80
C HIS A 20 18.42 -26.91 6.28
N HIS A 21 18.65 -28.08 5.72
CA HIS A 21 19.71 -29.00 6.16
C HIS A 21 19.66 -29.30 7.67
N TRP A 22 18.45 -29.52 8.20
CA TRP A 22 18.20 -29.79 9.63
C TRP A 22 18.57 -28.63 10.56
N LYS A 23 18.84 -27.44 10.01
CA LYS A 23 19.12 -26.24 10.80
C LYS A 23 17.98 -25.24 10.61
N PRO A 24 17.46 -24.66 11.69
CA PRO A 24 16.44 -23.62 11.57
C PRO A 24 17.07 -22.35 11.02
N GLU A 25 16.36 -21.73 10.08
CA GLU A 25 16.77 -20.46 9.49
C GLU A 25 15.62 -19.47 9.60
N LYS A 26 15.97 -18.19 9.74
CA LYS A 26 15.01 -17.09 9.79
C LYS A 26 15.42 -15.96 8.85
N ARG A 27 14.43 -15.20 8.41
CA ARG A 27 14.65 -13.95 7.67
C ARG A 27 13.57 -12.95 8.05
N LYS A 28 13.87 -11.68 7.83
CA LYS A 28 12.89 -10.60 7.98
C LYS A 28 12.40 -10.17 6.60
N THR A 29 11.11 -9.99 6.47
CA THR A 29 10.47 -9.52 5.24
C THR A 29 9.92 -8.13 5.48
N LYS A 30 10.16 -7.25 4.51
CA LYS A 30 9.57 -5.91 4.48
C LYS A 30 8.54 -5.85 3.37
N ILE A 31 7.34 -5.39 3.69
CA ILE A 31 6.26 -5.24 2.73
C ILE A 31 5.93 -3.76 2.61
N LYS A 32 5.94 -3.25 1.38
CA LYS A 32 5.59 -1.85 1.07
C LYS A 32 4.28 -1.82 0.31
N ALA A 33 3.38 -0.93 0.69
CA ALA A 33 2.12 -0.73 0.00
C ALA A 33 2.17 0.55 -0.82
N TYR A 34 1.62 0.49 -2.04
CA TYR A 34 1.60 1.60 -2.99
C TYR A 34 0.20 1.81 -3.54
N LEU A 35 -0.10 3.07 -3.80
CA LEU A 35 -1.31 3.48 -4.50
C LEU A 35 -0.92 4.03 -5.87
N LYS A 36 -1.46 3.44 -6.92
CA LYS A 36 -1.25 3.89 -8.30
C LYS A 36 -2.55 4.44 -8.86
N ILE A 37 -2.49 5.64 -9.39
CA ILE A 37 -3.65 6.30 -10.01
C ILE A 37 -3.40 6.41 -11.51
N LYS A 38 -4.31 5.84 -12.29
CA LYS A 38 -4.34 5.94 -13.75
C LYS A 38 -5.34 7.01 -14.17
N ALA A 39 -4.92 8.26 -14.19
CA ALA A 39 -5.74 9.34 -14.68
C ALA A 39 -4.85 10.55 -14.98
N PRO A 40 -5.17 11.33 -16.01
CA PRO A 40 -4.51 12.62 -16.15
C PRO A 40 -4.98 13.50 -15.00
N CYS A 41 -4.04 13.93 -14.17
CA CYS A 41 -4.36 14.80 -13.04
C CYS A 41 -3.34 15.93 -12.97
N SER A 42 -3.82 17.13 -12.62
CA SER A 42 -2.96 18.26 -12.33
C SER A 42 -2.25 18.01 -10.99
N ASP A 43 -1.18 18.77 -10.74
CA ASP A 43 -0.47 18.67 -9.46
C ASP A 43 -1.38 18.98 -8.27
N ARG A 44 -2.35 19.88 -8.45
CA ARG A 44 -3.32 20.22 -7.43
C ARG A 44 -4.19 19.02 -7.08
N VAL A 45 -4.73 18.34 -8.09
CA VAL A 45 -5.56 17.14 -7.89
C VAL A 45 -4.72 16.03 -7.25
N TRP A 46 -3.48 15.85 -7.70
CA TRP A 46 -2.59 14.85 -7.13
C TRP A 46 -2.33 15.08 -5.64
N ARG A 47 -2.11 16.35 -5.23
CA ARG A 47 -1.92 16.67 -3.80
C ARG A 47 -3.13 16.29 -2.97
N GLU A 48 -4.34 16.56 -3.48
CA GLU A 48 -5.55 16.18 -2.77
C GLU A 48 -5.71 14.67 -2.69
N ILE A 49 -5.35 13.94 -3.76
CA ILE A 49 -5.34 12.48 -3.75
C ILE A 49 -4.40 11.95 -2.68
N VAL A 50 -3.19 12.50 -2.58
CA VAL A 50 -2.20 12.10 -1.56
C VAL A 50 -2.73 12.36 -0.15
N LYS A 51 -3.35 13.52 0.09
CA LYS A 51 -3.94 13.84 1.40
C LYS A 51 -5.02 12.85 1.79
N CYS A 52 -5.94 12.54 0.87
CA CYS A 52 -6.98 11.56 1.12
C CYS A 52 -6.42 10.15 1.32
N ALA A 53 -5.38 9.79 0.58
CA ALA A 53 -4.71 8.50 0.74
C ALA A 53 -4.09 8.36 2.13
N LEU A 54 -3.39 9.38 2.59
CA LEU A 54 -2.79 9.37 3.93
C LEU A 54 -3.85 9.33 5.03
N TYR A 55 -4.95 10.05 4.85
CA TYR A 55 -6.09 9.97 5.75
C TYR A 55 -6.68 8.56 5.81
N ALA A 56 -6.87 7.93 4.66
CA ALA A 56 -7.39 6.57 4.58
C ALA A 56 -6.46 5.56 5.25
N VAL A 57 -5.14 5.72 5.10
CA VAL A 57 -4.15 4.88 5.80
C VAL A 57 -4.29 5.03 7.31
N GLY A 58 -4.53 6.26 7.80
CA GLY A 58 -4.72 6.51 9.23
C GLY A 58 -5.99 5.87 9.78
N VAL A 59 -7.05 5.79 8.97
CA VAL A 59 -8.32 5.20 9.38
C VAL A 59 -8.29 3.67 9.32
N VAL A 60 -7.80 3.11 8.20
CA VAL A 60 -7.84 1.67 7.96
C VAL A 60 -6.64 0.96 8.60
N GLY A 61 -5.48 1.58 8.57
CA GLY A 61 -4.22 1.00 9.05
C GLY A 61 -3.45 0.29 7.95
N ILE A 62 -2.14 0.51 7.91
CA ILE A 62 -1.28 -0.06 6.87
C ILE A 62 -1.25 -1.58 6.92
N THR A 63 -1.31 -2.16 8.11
CA THR A 63 -1.32 -3.62 8.28
C THR A 63 -2.55 -4.24 7.63
N THR A 64 -3.72 -3.61 7.79
CA THR A 64 -4.96 -4.06 7.16
C THR A 64 -4.88 -3.97 5.64
N ILE A 65 -4.31 -2.90 5.11
CA ILE A 65 -4.14 -2.70 3.66
C ILE A 65 -3.24 -3.80 3.09
N ILE A 66 -2.12 -4.08 3.76
CA ILE A 66 -1.15 -5.09 3.34
C ILE A 66 -1.74 -6.50 3.37
N SER A 67 -2.60 -6.79 4.35
CA SER A 67 -3.21 -8.12 4.48
C SER A 67 -4.43 -8.35 3.59
N GLY A 68 -4.66 -7.49 2.60
CA GLY A 68 -5.74 -7.64 1.62
C GLY A 68 -6.92 -6.70 1.82
N GLY A 69 -6.80 -5.70 2.69
CA GLY A 69 -7.84 -4.72 2.97
C GLY A 69 -7.91 -3.57 1.99
N SER A 70 -7.54 -3.78 0.72
CA SER A 70 -7.58 -2.72 -0.29
C SER A 70 -8.99 -2.19 -0.53
N SER A 71 -10.01 -3.04 -0.44
CA SER A 71 -11.41 -2.60 -0.56
C SER A 71 -11.80 -1.66 0.58
N ALA A 72 -11.38 -1.93 1.81
CA ALA A 72 -11.62 -1.04 2.94
C ALA A 72 -10.92 0.30 2.75
N PHE A 73 -9.69 0.29 2.23
CA PHE A 73 -8.95 1.50 1.91
C PHE A 73 -9.69 2.34 0.86
N LEU A 74 -10.15 1.73 -0.22
CA LEU A 74 -10.90 2.42 -1.26
C LEU A 74 -12.24 2.95 -0.74
N ALA A 75 -12.89 2.24 0.18
CA ALA A 75 -14.14 2.68 0.79
C ALA A 75 -13.98 3.97 1.60
N VAL A 76 -12.77 4.29 2.06
CA VAL A 76 -12.45 5.56 2.74
C VAL A 76 -11.92 6.59 1.73
N LEU A 77 -11.06 6.16 0.81
CA LEU A 77 -10.40 7.05 -0.15
C LEU A 77 -11.39 7.71 -1.11
N LEU A 78 -12.26 6.93 -1.74
CA LEU A 78 -13.16 7.44 -2.79
C LEU A 78 -14.15 8.49 -2.27
N PRO A 79 -14.83 8.29 -1.10
CA PRO A 79 -15.68 9.35 -0.54
C PRO A 79 -14.91 10.61 -0.15
N CYS A 80 -13.68 10.48 0.34
CA CYS A 80 -12.83 11.63 0.66
C CYS A 80 -12.55 12.47 -0.59
N LEU A 81 -12.24 11.82 -1.71
CA LEU A 81 -12.02 12.50 -2.98
C LEU A 81 -13.29 13.11 -3.54
N ALA A 82 -14.42 12.41 -3.43
CA ALA A 82 -15.72 12.92 -3.89
C ALA A 82 -16.11 14.20 -3.15
N ALA A 83 -15.84 14.28 -1.85
CA ALA A 83 -16.09 15.48 -1.06
C ALA A 83 -15.25 16.67 -1.52
N LYS A 84 -14.16 16.45 -2.22
CA LYS A 84 -13.29 17.49 -2.79
C LYS A 84 -13.58 17.75 -4.28
N GLY A 85 -14.64 17.15 -4.81
CA GLY A 85 -15.01 17.30 -6.23
C GLY A 85 -14.21 16.44 -7.18
N ILE A 86 -13.45 15.46 -6.66
CA ILE A 86 -12.63 14.56 -7.48
C ILE A 86 -13.36 13.21 -7.57
N GLN A 87 -13.79 12.85 -8.77
CA GLN A 87 -14.47 11.58 -9.00
C GLN A 87 -13.52 10.59 -9.66
N LEU A 88 -13.16 9.56 -8.91
CA LEU A 88 -12.40 8.43 -9.41
C LEU A 88 -13.20 7.15 -9.15
N THR A 89 -13.07 6.21 -10.08
CA THR A 89 -13.65 4.88 -9.92
C THR A 89 -12.59 3.89 -9.50
N ALA A 90 -12.99 2.71 -9.04
CA ALA A 90 -12.06 1.64 -8.69
C ALA A 90 -11.16 1.23 -9.87
N ASP A 91 -11.62 1.45 -11.11
CA ASP A 91 -10.83 1.13 -12.31
C ASP A 91 -9.63 2.07 -12.51
N ASN A 92 -9.70 3.28 -11.98
CA ASN A 92 -8.63 4.27 -12.08
C ASN A 92 -7.59 4.13 -10.97
N VAL A 93 -7.88 3.33 -9.95
CA VAL A 93 -7.11 3.25 -8.72
C VAL A 93 -6.65 1.82 -8.51
N ARG A 94 -5.37 1.64 -8.25
CA ARG A 94 -4.82 0.33 -7.94
C ARG A 94 -3.96 0.40 -6.68
N VAL A 95 -4.26 -0.48 -5.73
CA VAL A 95 -3.44 -0.68 -4.53
C VAL A 95 -2.65 -1.97 -4.72
N TYR A 96 -1.35 -1.90 -4.54
CA TYR A 96 -0.50 -3.07 -4.67
C TYR A 96 0.61 -3.07 -3.62
N THR A 97 1.21 -4.23 -3.40
CA THR A 97 2.28 -4.40 -2.44
C THR A 97 3.54 -4.91 -3.12
N LYS A 98 4.69 -4.52 -2.59
CA LYS A 98 5.98 -5.04 -2.98
C LYS A 98 6.66 -5.66 -1.77
N PHE A 99 7.29 -6.81 -1.98
CA PHE A 99 8.01 -7.52 -0.95
C PHE A 99 9.51 -7.27 -1.10
N SER A 100 10.18 -6.97 0.00
CA SER A 100 11.62 -6.93 0.08
C SER A 100 12.04 -7.93 1.14
N ARG A 101 12.71 -9.00 0.73
CA ARG A 101 13.08 -10.11 1.61
C ARG A 101 14.57 -10.07 1.91
N GLY A 102 14.91 -10.22 3.17
CA GLY A 102 16.29 -10.37 3.60
C GLY A 102 16.84 -11.76 3.30
N SER A 103 18.14 -11.91 3.50
CA SER A 103 18.80 -13.20 3.38
C SER A 103 18.40 -14.10 4.56
N TRP A 104 18.37 -15.42 4.31
CA TRP A 104 18.17 -16.39 5.37
C TRP A 104 19.37 -16.42 6.31
N ARG A 105 19.11 -16.47 7.60
CA ARG A 105 20.13 -16.55 8.64
C ARG A 105 19.81 -17.71 9.59
N HIS A 106 20.83 -18.32 10.11
CA HIS A 106 20.67 -19.35 11.14
C HIS A 106 20.14 -18.72 12.43
N CYS A 107 19.24 -19.41 13.07
CA CYS A 107 18.71 -19.02 14.38
C CYS A 107 19.70 -19.28 15.50
#